data_e22bb1de5f9ce27c62ff59e272fa9b5a
#
_entry.id   e22bb1de5f9ce27c62ff59e272fa9b5a
#
_cell.length_a   1.000
_cell.length_b   1.000
_cell.length_c   1.000
_cell.angle_alpha   90.00
_cell.angle_beta   90.00
_cell.angle_gamma   90.00
#
_symmetry.space_group_name_H-M   'P 1'
#
loop_
_entity.id
_entity.type
_entity.pdbx_description
1 polymer ?
#
loop_
_entity_poly.entity_id
_entity_poly.type
_entity_poly.pdbx_seq_one_letter_code
_entity_poly.pdbx_strand_id
1 'polypeptide(L)'
;MTPEPGARSRTAGRARAVLRWLDEPLPAPPATLRRGPFRKGAFPSKLRSARLTSFLGLALAVAFGTCFVTGLLDHLIQHPPGWFHWPARPISLFRVTQGLHVATGLATIPLLGVKLWSVYPRLFRWPPARDLAQAVERLSVLVLIAAALFQLVTGVLNIALWYGPMHFFFPSAHYWTAWLAIGAIVTHIGVKLPLIRAGLTRRPRGTVPPGTLTRRGLLAATAGAAGVITLATVGQTVAPLAPISLLAPRRPRTGPQQLPVNRTAGAAGVRTLAVDPAYRLVLDGPGGTTELSLADLEALPQHTVSLPITCVEGWSADAVWTGVRLRDLMALAGAEARGFEVFAESLETAGLYRSTTVDPAHAHDPLTLVALRLRGEPLHLDHGYPARLIAPNRPGVLQTKWLARLTVRPAP
;
A
#
# COMPACT_ATOMS: atom_id res chain seq x y z
N MET A 1 34.83 -49.57 -6.36
CA MET A 1 35.38 -48.45 -5.54
C MET A 1 34.40 -48.21 -4.40
N THR A 2 34.67 -48.77 -3.25
CA THR A 2 33.88 -48.57 -2.03
C THR A 2 34.33 -47.28 -1.36
N PRO A 3 33.43 -46.37 -0.93
CA PRO A 3 33.81 -45.11 -0.28
C PRO A 3 34.38 -45.38 1.12
N GLU A 4 35.48 -44.72 1.42
CA GLU A 4 36.18 -44.80 2.70
C GLU A 4 35.27 -44.51 3.92
N PRO A 5 35.37 -45.34 5.00
CA PRO A 5 34.54 -45.16 6.21
C PRO A 5 34.88 -43.94 7.06
N GLY A 6 35.96 -43.21 6.75
CA GLY A 6 36.48 -42.12 7.58
C GLY A 6 35.77 -40.74 7.42
N ALA A 7 35.11 -40.47 6.30
CA ALA A 7 34.52 -39.18 6.02
C ALA A 7 33.21 -38.91 6.79
N ARG A 8 32.40 -39.95 6.98
CA ARG A 8 31.11 -39.85 7.72
C ARG A 8 31.29 -39.62 9.24
N SER A 9 32.38 -40.12 9.81
CA SER A 9 32.70 -39.96 11.23
C SER A 9 33.16 -38.54 11.56
N ARG A 10 33.91 -37.89 10.66
CA ARG A 10 34.41 -36.51 10.87
C ARG A 10 33.33 -35.46 10.75
N THR A 11 32.36 -35.62 9.86
CA THR A 11 31.22 -34.71 9.72
C THR A 11 30.24 -34.85 10.88
N ALA A 12 29.96 -36.04 11.37
CA ALA A 12 29.15 -36.28 12.55
C ALA A 12 29.82 -35.73 13.84
N GLY A 13 31.15 -35.82 13.95
CA GLY A 13 31.91 -35.20 15.04
C GLY A 13 31.88 -33.69 15.05
N ARG A 14 32.01 -33.04 13.87
CA ARG A 14 31.91 -31.59 13.72
C ARG A 14 30.49 -31.07 14.00
N ALA A 15 29.45 -31.72 13.51
CA ALA A 15 28.08 -31.39 13.81
C ALA A 15 27.75 -31.49 15.32
N ARG A 16 28.26 -32.53 16.01
CA ARG A 16 28.13 -32.65 17.47
C ARG A 16 28.93 -31.61 18.23
N ALA A 17 30.10 -31.21 17.74
CA ALA A 17 30.91 -30.15 18.36
C ALA A 17 30.22 -28.78 18.22
N VAL A 18 29.63 -28.46 17.04
CA VAL A 18 28.83 -27.25 16.82
C VAL A 18 27.57 -27.24 17.69
N LEU A 19 26.89 -28.39 17.82
CA LEU A 19 25.71 -28.52 18.69
C LEU A 19 26.07 -28.33 20.17
N ARG A 20 27.21 -28.88 20.65
CA ARG A 20 27.72 -28.67 22.01
C ARG A 20 28.05 -27.17 22.27
N TRP A 21 28.69 -26.51 21.29
CA TRP A 21 28.99 -25.10 21.41
C TRP A 21 27.71 -24.23 21.50
N LEU A 22 26.61 -24.64 20.82
CA LEU A 22 25.30 -23.98 20.93
C LEU A 22 24.62 -24.25 22.31
N ASP A 23 24.92 -25.38 22.97
CA ASP A 23 24.36 -25.72 24.27
C ASP A 23 25.20 -25.15 25.46
N GLU A 24 26.42 -24.67 25.20
CA GLU A 24 27.22 -24.03 26.23
C GLU A 24 26.56 -22.71 26.70
N PRO A 25 26.41 -22.50 28.02
CA PRO A 25 25.85 -21.25 28.53
C PRO A 25 26.75 -20.08 28.15
N LEU A 26 26.24 -19.12 27.41
CA LEU A 26 26.97 -17.92 27.05
C LEU A 26 27.52 -17.24 28.30
N PRO A 27 28.76 -16.71 28.26
CA PRO A 27 29.37 -16.01 29.38
C PRO A 27 28.51 -14.84 29.83
N ALA A 28 28.61 -14.45 31.08
CA ALA A 28 27.88 -13.31 31.62
C ALA A 28 28.19 -12.05 30.79
N PRO A 29 27.21 -11.12 30.61
CA PRO A 29 27.44 -9.92 29.82
C PRO A 29 28.60 -9.10 30.41
N PRO A 30 29.40 -8.43 29.57
CA PRO A 30 30.46 -7.52 30.03
C PRO A 30 29.98 -6.54 31.11
N ALA A 31 30.85 -6.17 32.03
CA ALA A 31 30.48 -5.30 33.14
C ALA A 31 29.87 -3.95 32.68
N THR A 32 30.31 -3.43 31.55
CA THR A 32 29.77 -2.23 30.90
C THR A 32 28.32 -2.37 30.52
N LEU A 33 27.92 -3.52 29.97
CA LEU A 33 26.55 -3.81 29.58
C LEU A 33 25.64 -4.11 30.78
N ARG A 34 26.19 -4.60 31.90
CA ARG A 34 25.43 -4.85 33.13
C ARG A 34 24.94 -3.57 33.79
N ARG A 35 25.55 -2.41 33.51
CA ARG A 35 25.14 -1.09 34.03
C ARG A 35 23.98 -0.50 33.23
N GLY A 36 23.72 -0.97 31.98
CA GLY A 36 22.71 -0.48 31.07
C GLY A 36 21.45 -1.35 31.04
N PRO A 37 20.92 -1.63 29.84
CA PRO A 37 19.64 -2.32 29.62
C PRO A 37 19.62 -3.79 30.11
N PHE A 38 20.79 -4.41 30.29
CA PHE A 38 20.94 -5.77 30.83
C PHE A 38 20.87 -5.84 32.35
N ARG A 39 20.84 -4.67 33.06
CA ARG A 39 20.70 -4.62 34.50
C ARG A 39 19.37 -5.26 34.93
N LYS A 40 19.43 -6.13 35.95
CA LYS A 40 18.22 -6.69 36.57
C LYS A 40 17.29 -5.56 37.05
N GLY A 41 16.07 -5.51 36.58
CA GLY A 41 15.11 -4.45 36.89
C GLY A 41 15.28 -3.14 36.11
N ALA A 42 16.07 -3.10 35.04
CA ALA A 42 16.27 -1.90 34.19
C ALA A 42 14.96 -1.29 33.64
N PHE A 43 13.93 -2.10 33.48
CA PHE A 43 12.67 -1.69 32.87
C PHE A 43 11.45 -1.99 33.73
N PRO A 44 11.30 -1.36 34.92
CA PRO A 44 10.18 -1.60 35.81
C PRO A 44 8.89 -1.02 35.22
N SER A 45 7.82 -1.81 35.13
CA SER A 45 6.49 -1.30 34.80
C SER A 45 5.41 -2.32 35.19
N LYS A 46 4.46 -1.89 36.02
CA LYS A 46 3.28 -2.66 36.42
C LYS A 46 2.28 -2.81 35.28
N LEU A 47 2.36 -1.99 34.23
CA LEU A 47 1.46 -2.02 33.08
C LEU A 47 1.75 -3.19 32.14
N ARG A 48 3.04 -3.63 32.05
CA ARG A 48 3.44 -4.74 31.17
C ARG A 48 2.82 -6.05 31.65
N SER A 49 2.04 -6.69 30.78
CA SER A 49 1.43 -7.99 31.09
C SER A 49 1.22 -8.77 29.79
N ALA A 50 1.13 -10.10 29.91
CA ALA A 50 0.79 -10.97 28.78
C ALA A 50 -0.55 -10.55 28.13
N ARG A 51 -1.54 -10.18 28.94
CA ARG A 51 -2.86 -9.74 28.47
C ARG A 51 -2.78 -8.48 27.62
N LEU A 52 -2.11 -7.42 28.08
CA LEU A 52 -1.89 -6.20 27.30
C LEU A 52 -1.19 -6.51 25.98
N THR A 53 -0.11 -7.28 26.03
CA THR A 53 0.66 -7.68 24.86
C THR A 53 -0.17 -8.50 23.88
N SER A 54 -1.07 -9.37 24.36
CA SER A 54 -1.96 -10.17 23.51
C SER A 54 -3.04 -9.32 22.83
N PHE A 55 -3.69 -8.39 23.53
CA PHE A 55 -4.66 -7.48 22.91
C PHE A 55 -4.03 -6.58 21.85
N LEU A 56 -2.87 -5.99 22.14
CA LEU A 56 -2.12 -5.21 21.14
C LEU A 56 -1.70 -6.07 19.94
N GLY A 57 -1.32 -7.34 20.20
CA GLY A 57 -1.00 -8.29 19.13
C GLY A 57 -2.19 -8.62 18.24
N LEU A 58 -3.38 -8.79 18.83
CA LEU A 58 -4.60 -9.04 18.07
C LEU A 58 -5.01 -7.81 17.24
N ALA A 59 -4.97 -6.61 17.83
CA ALA A 59 -5.26 -5.37 17.11
C ALA A 59 -4.30 -5.17 15.92
N LEU A 60 -3.00 -5.42 16.12
CA LEU A 60 -2.01 -5.37 15.05
C LEU A 60 -2.24 -6.44 13.99
N ALA A 61 -2.60 -7.67 14.36
CA ALA A 61 -2.89 -8.73 13.40
C ALA A 61 -4.07 -8.38 12.50
N VAL A 62 -5.12 -7.76 13.06
CA VAL A 62 -6.25 -7.26 12.28
C VAL A 62 -5.82 -6.11 11.38
N ALA A 63 -5.11 -5.11 11.91
CA ALA A 63 -4.71 -3.93 11.13
C ALA A 63 -3.74 -4.30 9.99
N PHE A 64 -2.67 -5.07 10.28
CA PHE A 64 -1.75 -5.55 9.26
C PHE A 64 -2.39 -6.51 8.27
N GLY A 65 -3.30 -7.40 8.73
CA GLY A 65 -4.05 -8.29 7.85
C GLY A 65 -4.93 -7.53 6.87
N THR A 66 -5.68 -6.53 7.34
CA THR A 66 -6.49 -5.65 6.49
C THR A 66 -5.61 -4.89 5.51
N CYS A 67 -4.50 -4.29 6.00
CA CYS A 67 -3.55 -3.56 5.18
C CYS A 67 -2.92 -4.47 4.11
N PHE A 68 -2.54 -5.70 4.45
CA PHE A 68 -1.98 -6.66 3.50
C PHE A 68 -3.00 -7.06 2.41
N VAL A 69 -4.23 -7.41 2.80
CA VAL A 69 -5.27 -7.82 1.82
C VAL A 69 -5.60 -6.68 0.88
N THR A 70 -5.78 -5.47 1.39
CA THR A 70 -6.10 -4.29 0.56
C THR A 70 -4.93 -3.89 -0.33
N GLY A 71 -3.69 -3.97 0.16
CA GLY A 71 -2.49 -3.72 -0.64
C GLY A 71 -2.24 -4.79 -1.70
N LEU A 72 -2.54 -6.06 -1.41
CA LEU A 72 -2.49 -7.13 -2.40
C LEU A 72 -3.53 -6.91 -3.50
N LEU A 73 -4.76 -6.49 -3.16
CA LEU A 73 -5.77 -6.12 -4.15
C LEU A 73 -5.28 -4.97 -5.03
N ASP A 74 -4.70 -3.92 -4.45
CA ASP A 74 -4.15 -2.80 -5.21
C ASP A 74 -3.03 -3.25 -6.17
N HIS A 75 -2.15 -4.15 -5.73
CA HIS A 75 -1.11 -4.74 -6.59
C HIS A 75 -1.71 -5.54 -7.75
N LEU A 76 -2.72 -6.39 -7.49
CA LEU A 76 -3.40 -7.18 -8.51
C LEU A 76 -4.17 -6.30 -9.52
N ILE A 77 -4.71 -5.16 -9.09
CA ILE A 77 -5.36 -4.20 -9.98
C ILE A 77 -4.35 -3.54 -10.91
N GLN A 78 -3.16 -3.21 -10.41
CA GLN A 78 -2.11 -2.56 -11.19
C GLN A 78 -1.34 -3.53 -12.10
N HIS A 79 -1.24 -4.81 -11.71
CA HIS A 79 -0.50 -5.87 -12.38
C HIS A 79 -1.38 -7.14 -12.48
N PRO A 80 -2.49 -7.08 -13.23
CA PRO A 80 -3.47 -8.16 -13.23
C PRO A 80 -2.89 -9.42 -13.91
N PRO A 81 -2.83 -10.57 -13.21
CA PRO A 81 -2.64 -11.85 -13.85
C PRO A 81 -3.90 -12.24 -14.65
N GLY A 82 -3.78 -13.11 -15.64
CA GLY A 82 -4.88 -13.45 -16.56
C GLY A 82 -6.18 -13.96 -15.91
N TRP A 83 -6.10 -14.48 -14.68
CA TRP A 83 -7.29 -14.93 -13.93
C TRP A 83 -7.95 -13.81 -13.09
N PHE A 84 -7.31 -12.63 -12.93
CA PHE A 84 -7.81 -11.57 -12.07
C PHE A 84 -8.51 -10.48 -12.87
N HIS A 85 -9.77 -10.23 -12.57
CA HIS A 85 -10.58 -9.22 -13.21
C HIS A 85 -11.15 -8.28 -12.14
N TRP A 86 -10.77 -7.00 -12.23
CA TRP A 86 -11.29 -5.97 -11.34
C TRP A 86 -12.58 -5.39 -11.92
N PRO A 87 -13.69 -5.34 -11.17
CA PRO A 87 -14.96 -4.88 -11.72
C PRO A 87 -14.98 -3.35 -11.91
N ALA A 88 -15.69 -2.87 -12.94
CA ALA A 88 -15.96 -1.46 -13.13
C ALA A 88 -16.93 -0.90 -12.06
N ARG A 89 -17.70 -1.77 -11.40
CA ARG A 89 -18.70 -1.42 -10.40
C ARG A 89 -18.53 -2.20 -9.10
N PRO A 90 -18.82 -1.61 -7.92
CA PRO A 90 -19.25 -0.22 -7.68
C PRO A 90 -18.11 0.78 -7.89
N ILE A 91 -18.43 2.01 -8.35
CA ILE A 91 -17.44 3.04 -8.73
C ILE A 91 -16.48 3.47 -7.63
N SER A 92 -16.84 3.26 -6.38
CA SER A 92 -16.04 3.66 -5.20
C SER A 92 -15.28 2.51 -4.55
N LEU A 93 -15.28 1.30 -5.12
CA LEU A 93 -14.68 0.13 -4.46
C LEU A 93 -13.16 0.32 -4.28
N PHE A 94 -12.45 0.78 -5.29
CA PHE A 94 -11.01 1.07 -5.19
C PHE A 94 -10.74 2.18 -4.16
N ARG A 95 -11.56 3.23 -4.12
CA ARG A 95 -11.48 4.28 -3.09
C ARG A 95 -11.58 3.72 -1.67
N VAL A 96 -12.50 2.76 -1.45
CA VAL A 96 -12.68 2.12 -0.13
C VAL A 96 -11.50 1.23 0.21
N THR A 97 -11.05 0.37 -0.70
CA THR A 97 -9.92 -0.54 -0.44
C THR A 97 -8.64 0.23 -0.18
N GLN A 98 -8.35 1.25 -0.97
CA GLN A 98 -7.17 2.10 -0.80
C GLN A 98 -7.27 2.97 0.46
N GLY A 99 -8.45 3.51 0.76
CA GLY A 99 -8.70 4.23 2.00
C GLY A 99 -8.48 3.37 3.24
N LEU A 100 -8.95 2.12 3.23
CA LEU A 100 -8.71 1.15 4.29
C LEU A 100 -7.23 0.78 4.42
N HIS A 101 -6.52 0.61 3.30
CA HIS A 101 -5.08 0.35 3.30
C HIS A 101 -4.33 1.44 4.08
N VAL A 102 -4.54 2.69 3.72
CA VAL A 102 -3.89 3.84 4.38
C VAL A 102 -4.33 3.99 5.83
N ALA A 103 -5.64 3.92 6.11
CA ALA A 103 -6.18 4.10 7.45
C ALA A 103 -5.65 3.02 8.43
N THR A 104 -5.65 1.75 8.02
CA THR A 104 -5.14 0.67 8.86
C THR A 104 -3.63 0.72 9.00
N GLY A 105 -2.90 1.09 7.94
CA GLY A 105 -1.47 1.33 7.99
C GLY A 105 -1.12 2.39 9.04
N LEU A 106 -1.76 3.55 9.01
CA LEU A 106 -1.53 4.63 9.98
C LEU A 106 -1.93 4.28 11.41
N ALA A 107 -3.04 3.55 11.58
CA ALA A 107 -3.48 3.07 12.90
C ALA A 107 -2.47 2.12 13.54
N THR A 108 -1.65 1.40 12.76
CA THR A 108 -0.61 0.52 13.30
C THR A 108 0.54 1.28 13.98
N ILE A 109 0.77 2.56 13.68
CA ILE A 109 1.88 3.33 14.25
C ILE A 109 1.84 3.35 15.79
N PRO A 110 0.80 3.88 16.46
CA PRO A 110 0.75 3.85 17.92
C PRO A 110 0.57 2.44 18.48
N LEU A 111 -0.15 1.55 17.78
CA LEU A 111 -0.31 0.17 18.21
C LEU A 111 1.02 -0.57 18.26
N LEU A 112 1.85 -0.44 17.21
CA LEU A 112 3.18 -1.05 17.15
C LEU A 112 4.12 -0.43 18.18
N GLY A 113 4.10 0.90 18.35
CA GLY A 113 4.90 1.59 19.33
C GLY A 113 4.66 1.07 20.75
N VAL A 114 3.39 0.98 21.19
CA VAL A 114 3.04 0.44 22.50
C VAL A 114 3.29 -1.06 22.60
N LYS A 115 3.11 -1.81 21.52
CA LYS A 115 3.46 -3.24 21.48
C LYS A 115 4.95 -3.45 21.68
N LEU A 116 5.79 -2.75 20.94
CA LEU A 116 7.25 -2.79 21.10
C LEU A 116 7.65 -2.39 22.51
N TRP A 117 7.10 -1.28 23.06
CA TRP A 117 7.31 -0.89 24.44
C TRP A 117 6.93 -1.99 25.43
N SER A 118 5.88 -2.75 25.18
CA SER A 118 5.45 -3.83 26.09
C SER A 118 6.39 -5.04 26.09
N VAL A 119 7.13 -5.26 25.01
CA VAL A 119 7.98 -6.46 24.82
C VAL A 119 9.46 -6.18 24.78
N TYR A 120 9.92 -4.93 24.57
CA TYR A 120 11.34 -4.63 24.40
C TYR A 120 12.24 -5.08 25.56
N PRO A 121 11.81 -5.16 26.83
CA PRO A 121 12.68 -5.71 27.89
C PRO A 121 13.10 -7.15 27.67
N ARG A 122 12.34 -7.90 26.86
CA ARG A 122 12.68 -9.28 26.50
C ARG A 122 13.83 -9.36 25.51
N LEU A 123 14.07 -8.30 24.73
CA LEU A 123 15.18 -8.20 23.80
C LEU A 123 16.54 -8.14 24.54
N PHE A 124 16.53 -7.57 25.77
CA PHE A 124 17.71 -7.41 26.61
C PHE A 124 17.89 -8.54 27.65
N ARG A 125 17.20 -9.69 27.47
CA ARG A 125 17.44 -10.85 28.31
C ARG A 125 18.77 -11.52 27.95
N TRP A 126 19.54 -11.86 28.97
CA TRP A 126 20.78 -12.59 28.82
C TRP A 126 20.63 -14.02 29.38
N PRO A 127 21.15 -15.08 28.76
CA PRO A 127 21.76 -15.06 27.43
C PRO A 127 20.71 -14.75 26.31
N PRO A 128 21.16 -14.24 25.17
CA PRO A 128 20.24 -13.89 24.08
C PRO A 128 19.48 -15.11 23.53
N ALA A 129 20.10 -16.27 23.52
CA ALA A 129 19.45 -17.55 23.24
C ALA A 129 20.04 -18.63 24.15
N ARG A 130 19.23 -19.59 24.57
CA ARG A 130 19.65 -20.75 25.39
C ARG A 130 19.82 -22.01 24.54
N ASP A 131 19.12 -22.03 23.42
CA ASP A 131 19.10 -23.13 22.47
C ASP A 131 18.83 -22.60 21.05
N LEU A 132 18.99 -23.46 20.04
CA LEU A 132 18.79 -23.11 18.63
C LEU A 132 17.35 -22.66 18.34
N ALA A 133 16.36 -23.32 18.96
CA ALA A 133 14.95 -22.97 18.78
C ALA A 133 14.67 -21.52 19.23
N GLN A 134 15.20 -21.14 20.39
CA GLN A 134 15.08 -19.77 20.90
C GLN A 134 15.85 -18.75 20.04
N ALA A 135 17.01 -19.15 19.47
CA ALA A 135 17.77 -18.30 18.55
C ALA A 135 16.97 -18.02 17.27
N VAL A 136 16.38 -19.05 16.66
CA VAL A 136 15.50 -18.93 15.48
C VAL A 136 14.26 -18.09 15.80
N GLU A 137 13.62 -18.32 16.96
CA GLU A 137 12.49 -17.53 17.41
C GLU A 137 12.85 -16.04 17.51
N ARG A 138 14.00 -15.71 18.11
CA ARG A 138 14.44 -14.30 18.25
C ARG A 138 14.77 -13.67 16.91
N LEU A 139 15.43 -14.41 16.03
CA LEU A 139 15.74 -13.95 14.67
C LEU A 139 14.45 -13.64 13.91
N SER A 140 13.45 -14.52 13.97
CA SER A 140 12.14 -14.29 13.32
C SER A 140 11.43 -13.04 13.85
N VAL A 141 11.54 -12.77 15.16
CA VAL A 141 10.99 -11.54 15.78
C VAL A 141 11.75 -10.29 15.29
N LEU A 142 13.06 -10.34 15.13
CA LEU A 142 13.83 -9.23 14.59
C LEU A 142 13.46 -8.93 13.14
N VAL A 143 13.33 -9.97 12.31
CA VAL A 143 12.84 -9.83 10.93
C VAL A 143 11.44 -9.22 10.89
N LEU A 144 10.53 -9.69 11.77
CA LEU A 144 9.19 -9.14 11.89
C LEU A 144 9.20 -7.64 12.23
N ILE A 145 10.01 -7.25 13.23
CA ILE A 145 10.09 -5.83 13.66
C ILE A 145 10.67 -4.99 12.52
N ALA A 146 11.75 -5.44 11.88
CA ALA A 146 12.40 -4.72 10.79
C ALA A 146 11.44 -4.55 9.59
N ALA A 147 10.76 -5.63 9.18
CA ALA A 147 9.79 -5.59 8.10
C ALA A 147 8.60 -4.67 8.42
N ALA A 148 8.04 -4.75 9.65
CA ALA A 148 6.93 -3.90 10.06
C ALA A 148 7.33 -2.41 10.08
N LEU A 149 8.50 -2.08 10.62
CA LEU A 149 9.00 -0.70 10.62
C LEU A 149 9.27 -0.21 9.20
N PHE A 150 9.87 -1.03 8.33
CA PHE A 150 10.08 -0.70 6.93
C PHE A 150 8.76 -0.37 6.23
N GLN A 151 7.74 -1.23 6.39
CA GLN A 151 6.41 -1.01 5.81
C GLN A 151 5.78 0.32 6.26
N LEU A 152 5.82 0.61 7.56
CA LEU A 152 5.24 1.83 8.10
C LEU A 152 5.99 3.08 7.63
N VAL A 153 7.32 3.07 7.73
CA VAL A 153 8.14 4.23 7.36
C VAL A 153 7.99 4.52 5.87
N THR A 154 8.17 3.51 5.01
CA THR A 154 8.07 3.69 3.56
C THR A 154 6.65 4.03 3.11
N GLY A 155 5.62 3.48 3.75
CA GLY A 155 4.22 3.83 3.51
C GLY A 155 3.93 5.30 3.84
N VAL A 156 4.39 5.80 4.99
CA VAL A 156 4.25 7.23 5.37
C VAL A 156 5.01 8.14 4.40
N LEU A 157 6.24 7.78 4.03
CA LEU A 157 7.03 8.54 3.05
C LEU A 157 6.34 8.59 1.68
N ASN A 158 5.72 7.49 1.23
CA ASN A 158 4.95 7.45 -0.01
C ASN A 158 3.73 8.37 0.03
N ILE A 159 2.92 8.32 1.12
CA ILE A 159 1.78 9.21 1.30
C ILE A 159 2.21 10.68 1.28
N ALA A 160 3.35 11.00 1.90
CA ALA A 160 3.91 12.35 1.95
C ALA A 160 4.63 12.76 0.64
N LEU A 161 4.77 11.88 -0.36
CA LEU A 161 5.58 12.08 -1.57
C LEU A 161 7.03 12.43 -1.28
N TRP A 162 7.56 11.97 -0.17
CA TRP A 162 8.94 12.21 0.22
C TRP A 162 9.83 11.02 -0.13
N TYR A 163 10.24 10.95 -1.39
CA TYR A 163 11.06 9.85 -1.93
C TYR A 163 12.56 10.02 -1.71
N GLY A 164 13.02 11.19 -1.25
CA GLY A 164 14.45 11.45 -1.03
C GLY A 164 15.18 10.41 -0.19
N PRO A 165 14.63 9.88 0.92
CA PRO A 165 15.26 8.81 1.70
C PRO A 165 15.17 7.43 1.06
N MET A 166 14.37 7.24 0.00
CA MET A 166 14.12 5.95 -0.65
C MET A 166 14.92 5.85 -1.95
N HIS A 167 16.19 5.42 -1.87
CA HIS A 167 17.06 5.20 -3.03
C HIS A 167 16.75 3.87 -3.77
N PHE A 168 15.52 3.38 -3.66
CA PHE A 168 15.03 2.14 -4.26
C PHE A 168 13.63 2.36 -4.84
N PHE A 169 13.20 1.47 -5.71
CA PHE A 169 11.86 1.53 -6.28
C PHE A 169 10.83 1.11 -5.23
N PHE A 170 10.13 2.09 -4.65
CA PHE A 170 9.20 1.91 -3.54
C PHE A 170 8.14 0.82 -3.77
N PRO A 171 7.38 0.78 -4.92
CA PRO A 171 6.32 -0.19 -5.08
C PRO A 171 6.80 -1.64 -4.95
N SER A 172 7.92 -1.99 -5.59
CA SER A 172 8.48 -3.34 -5.50
C SER A 172 9.00 -3.65 -4.09
N ALA A 173 9.74 -2.72 -3.47
CA ALA A 173 10.30 -2.94 -2.14
C ALA A 173 9.19 -3.09 -1.08
N HIS A 174 8.14 -2.27 -1.16
CA HIS A 174 6.99 -2.34 -0.27
C HIS A 174 6.23 -3.66 -0.46
N TYR A 175 5.95 -4.06 -1.69
CA TYR A 175 5.26 -5.30 -2.02
C TYR A 175 5.99 -6.55 -1.51
N TRP A 176 7.29 -6.70 -1.83
CA TRP A 176 8.04 -7.88 -1.40
C TRP A 176 8.27 -7.94 0.11
N THR A 177 8.49 -6.78 0.74
CA THR A 177 8.61 -6.72 2.20
C THR A 177 7.27 -6.99 2.89
N ALA A 178 6.12 -6.73 2.25
CA ALA A 178 4.81 -7.10 2.79
C ALA A 178 4.64 -8.62 2.90
N TRP A 179 5.12 -9.40 1.91
CA TRP A 179 5.14 -10.86 1.99
C TRP A 179 6.04 -11.37 3.12
N LEU A 180 7.21 -10.75 3.29
CA LEU A 180 8.10 -11.07 4.40
C LEU A 180 7.43 -10.75 5.75
N ALA A 181 6.77 -9.59 5.86
CA ALA A 181 6.09 -9.17 7.07
C ALA A 181 4.93 -10.11 7.43
N ILE A 182 4.05 -10.46 6.47
CA ILE A 182 2.91 -11.32 6.75
C ILE A 182 3.35 -12.75 7.09
N GLY A 183 4.36 -13.30 6.40
CA GLY A 183 4.96 -14.59 6.71
C GLY A 183 5.54 -14.61 8.13
N ALA A 184 6.26 -13.57 8.52
CA ALA A 184 6.80 -13.42 9.87
C ALA A 184 5.70 -13.25 10.93
N ILE A 185 4.61 -12.52 10.64
CA ILE A 185 3.44 -12.39 11.52
C ILE A 185 2.77 -13.74 11.75
N VAL A 186 2.49 -14.49 10.69
CA VAL A 186 1.84 -15.81 10.77
C VAL A 186 2.70 -16.77 11.60
N THR A 187 4.00 -16.83 11.32
CA THR A 187 4.96 -17.63 12.08
C THR A 187 4.98 -17.23 13.55
N HIS A 188 5.06 -15.92 13.83
CA HIS A 188 5.08 -15.39 15.19
C HIS A 188 3.78 -15.72 15.96
N ILE A 189 2.63 -15.59 15.32
CA ILE A 189 1.33 -15.96 15.90
C ILE A 189 1.32 -17.46 16.20
N GLY A 190 1.73 -18.31 15.26
CA GLY A 190 1.77 -19.77 15.44
C GLY A 190 2.60 -20.18 16.66
N VAL A 191 3.83 -19.68 16.76
CA VAL A 191 4.73 -19.96 17.91
C VAL A 191 4.19 -19.43 19.24
N LYS A 192 3.52 -18.28 19.22
CA LYS A 192 3.04 -17.60 20.44
C LYS A 192 1.58 -17.91 20.78
N LEU A 193 0.88 -18.72 20.00
CA LEU A 193 -0.55 -19.00 20.16
C LEU A 193 -0.94 -19.47 21.57
N PRO A 194 -0.19 -20.39 22.24
CA PRO A 194 -0.52 -20.79 23.61
C PRO A 194 -0.41 -19.61 24.60
N LEU A 195 0.61 -18.75 24.45
CA LEU A 195 0.78 -17.58 25.30
C LEU A 195 -0.29 -16.52 25.05
N ILE A 196 -0.70 -16.33 23.79
CA ILE A 196 -1.76 -15.42 23.40
C ILE A 196 -3.09 -15.86 24.02
N ARG A 197 -3.47 -17.14 23.86
CA ARG A 197 -4.68 -17.71 24.45
C ARG A 197 -4.69 -17.56 25.97
N ALA A 198 -3.61 -17.95 26.64
CA ALA A 198 -3.48 -17.79 28.09
C ALA A 198 -3.53 -16.32 28.53
N GLY A 199 -3.00 -15.40 27.75
CA GLY A 199 -3.06 -13.96 28.02
C GLY A 199 -4.46 -13.38 27.90
N LEU A 200 -5.26 -13.84 26.95
CA LEU A 200 -6.64 -13.38 26.72
C LEU A 200 -7.62 -13.94 27.76
N THR A 201 -7.45 -15.18 28.20
CA THR A 201 -8.38 -15.86 29.13
C THR A 201 -8.15 -15.50 30.60
N ARG A 202 -6.92 -15.17 31.02
CA ARG A 202 -6.59 -14.81 32.41
C ARG A 202 -7.28 -13.52 32.83
N ARG A 203 -8.14 -13.57 33.85
CA ARG A 203 -8.72 -12.38 34.49
C ARG A 203 -7.66 -11.67 35.34
N PRO A 204 -7.61 -10.32 35.32
CA PRO A 204 -6.73 -9.57 36.21
C PRO A 204 -7.17 -9.81 37.68
N ARG A 205 -6.22 -10.11 38.55
CA ARG A 205 -6.39 -10.11 40.00
C ARG A 205 -5.67 -8.88 40.56
N GLY A 206 -6.37 -8.12 41.40
CA GLY A 206 -5.84 -6.97 42.15
C GLY A 206 -6.49 -5.63 41.82
N THR A 207 -6.62 -4.82 42.86
CA THR A 207 -7.09 -3.42 42.78
C THR A 207 -5.97 -2.53 42.31
N VAL A 208 -6.30 -1.54 41.47
CA VAL A 208 -5.36 -0.52 40.99
C VAL A 208 -5.56 0.73 41.85
N PRO A 209 -4.51 1.34 42.42
CA PRO A 209 -4.64 2.57 43.17
C PRO A 209 -5.30 3.68 42.33
N PRO A 210 -6.16 4.53 42.93
CA PRO A 210 -6.71 5.70 42.26
C PRO A 210 -5.59 6.61 41.71
N GLY A 211 -5.82 7.28 40.57
CA GLY A 211 -4.90 8.23 39.99
C GLY A 211 -3.72 7.64 39.19
N THR A 212 -3.61 6.29 39.10
CA THR A 212 -2.55 5.64 38.30
C THR A 212 -3.08 5.19 36.94
N LEU A 213 -2.24 5.29 35.89
CA LEU A 213 -2.56 4.77 34.56
C LEU A 213 -2.77 3.25 34.65
N THR A 214 -3.95 2.80 34.22
CA THR A 214 -4.31 1.38 34.17
C THR A 214 -3.98 0.78 32.80
N ARG A 215 -3.91 -0.58 32.73
CA ARG A 215 -3.76 -1.29 31.44
C ARG A 215 -4.92 -1.00 30.47
N ARG A 216 -6.14 -0.85 31.01
CA ARG A 216 -7.32 -0.46 30.23
C ARG A 216 -7.19 0.98 29.73
N GLY A 217 -6.73 1.89 30.56
CA GLY A 217 -6.46 3.28 30.19
C GLY A 217 -5.38 3.39 29.11
N LEU A 218 -4.30 2.59 29.22
CA LEU A 218 -3.25 2.55 28.19
C LEU A 218 -3.79 2.01 26.86
N LEU A 219 -4.62 0.96 26.85
CA LEU A 219 -5.26 0.45 25.62
C LEU A 219 -6.21 1.49 25.03
N ALA A 220 -7.02 2.17 25.86
CA ALA A 220 -7.91 3.23 25.41
C ALA A 220 -7.14 4.43 24.84
N ALA A 221 -6.05 4.85 25.48
CA ALA A 221 -5.17 5.92 24.96
C ALA A 221 -4.51 5.51 23.63
N THR A 222 -4.06 4.26 23.51
CA THR A 222 -3.48 3.75 22.26
C THR A 222 -4.51 3.71 21.12
N ALA A 223 -5.72 3.24 21.40
CA ALA A 223 -6.82 3.24 20.44
C ALA A 223 -7.24 4.68 20.08
N GLY A 224 -7.29 5.59 21.06
CA GLY A 224 -7.53 7.01 20.84
C GLY A 224 -6.46 7.63 19.94
N ALA A 225 -5.18 7.37 20.21
CA ALA A 225 -4.07 7.85 19.36
C ALA A 225 -4.17 7.29 17.93
N ALA A 226 -4.51 6.00 17.76
CA ALA A 226 -4.73 5.42 16.45
C ALA A 226 -5.90 6.10 15.71
N GLY A 227 -7.00 6.34 16.40
CA GLY A 227 -8.15 7.08 15.88
C GLY A 227 -7.79 8.51 15.47
N VAL A 228 -7.08 9.25 16.32
CA VAL A 228 -6.66 10.63 16.05
C VAL A 228 -5.74 10.70 14.82
N ILE A 229 -4.70 9.85 14.72
CA ILE A 229 -3.80 9.84 13.56
C ILE A 229 -4.58 9.50 12.28
N THR A 230 -5.46 8.50 12.34
CA THR A 230 -6.29 8.11 11.19
C THR A 230 -7.22 9.27 10.77
N LEU A 231 -7.96 9.88 11.71
CA LEU A 231 -8.86 11.00 11.42
C LEU A 231 -8.11 12.24 10.92
N ALA A 232 -6.93 12.51 11.48
CA ALA A 232 -6.08 13.62 11.03
C ALA A 232 -5.50 13.44 9.61
N THR A 233 -5.69 12.27 8.99
CA THR A 233 -5.17 11.96 7.65
C THR A 233 -6.26 11.56 6.66
N VAL A 234 -7.33 10.91 7.13
CA VAL A 234 -8.34 10.26 6.28
C VAL A 234 -9.13 11.21 5.38
N GLY A 235 -9.16 12.52 5.69
CA GLY A 235 -9.81 13.52 4.86
C GLY A 235 -9.19 13.70 3.47
N GLN A 236 -8.00 13.18 3.23
CA GLN A 236 -7.46 13.09 1.86
C GLN A 236 -8.24 12.06 1.00
N THR A 237 -8.96 11.13 1.62
CA THR A 237 -9.78 10.12 0.94
C THR A 237 -11.28 10.41 1.11
N VAL A 238 -11.68 10.91 2.29
CA VAL A 238 -13.07 11.17 2.66
C VAL A 238 -13.29 12.68 2.74
N ALA A 239 -13.75 13.29 1.65
CA ALA A 239 -13.87 14.73 1.49
C ALA A 239 -14.62 15.46 2.63
N PRO A 240 -15.71 14.94 3.24
CA PRO A 240 -16.34 15.57 4.39
C PRO A 240 -15.44 15.71 5.63
N LEU A 241 -14.42 14.86 5.77
CA LEU A 241 -13.46 14.90 6.87
C LEU A 241 -12.22 15.77 6.58
N ALA A 242 -12.12 16.34 5.37
CA ALA A 242 -10.99 17.19 4.99
C ALA A 242 -10.71 18.37 5.97
N PRO A 243 -11.72 19.04 6.57
CA PRO A 243 -11.45 20.13 7.51
C PRO A 243 -10.70 19.71 8.78
N ILE A 244 -10.92 18.49 9.26
CA ILE A 244 -10.27 17.96 10.47
C ILE A 244 -9.00 17.16 10.19
N SER A 245 -8.66 16.92 8.92
CA SER A 245 -7.50 16.13 8.50
C SER A 245 -6.26 17.01 8.36
N LEU A 246 -5.74 17.47 9.49
CA LEU A 246 -4.62 18.40 9.57
C LEU A 246 -3.31 17.82 9.05
N LEU A 247 -3.14 16.49 9.12
CA LEU A 247 -1.96 15.76 8.66
C LEU A 247 -2.12 15.16 7.26
N ALA A 248 -3.22 15.44 6.56
CA ALA A 248 -3.43 14.96 5.20
C ALA A 248 -2.43 15.64 4.24
N PRO A 249 -1.51 14.88 3.60
CA PRO A 249 -0.52 15.45 2.68
C PRO A 249 -1.14 16.03 1.41
N ARG A 250 -2.30 15.53 1.03
CA ARG A 250 -3.09 15.99 -0.11
C ARG A 250 -4.50 16.36 0.32
N ARG A 251 -4.94 17.54 -0.10
CA ARG A 251 -6.31 18.00 0.16
C ARG A 251 -7.13 17.84 -1.12
N PRO A 252 -8.35 17.25 -1.06
CA PRO A 252 -9.15 16.93 -2.25
C PRO A 252 -9.51 18.10 -3.17
N ARG A 253 -9.44 19.34 -2.69
CA ARG A 253 -9.81 20.55 -3.44
C ARG A 253 -8.63 21.49 -3.70
N THR A 254 -7.41 20.98 -3.65
CA THR A 254 -6.20 21.77 -3.92
C THR A 254 -5.62 21.42 -5.29
N GLY A 255 -4.99 22.40 -5.95
CA GLY A 255 -4.40 22.23 -7.27
C GLY A 255 -5.23 22.87 -8.40
N PRO A 256 -4.75 22.80 -9.64
CA PRO A 256 -5.47 23.29 -10.81
C PRO A 256 -6.86 22.65 -10.90
N GLN A 257 -7.86 23.44 -11.29
CA GLN A 257 -9.25 22.97 -11.38
C GLN A 257 -9.72 22.23 -10.11
N GLN A 258 -9.19 22.58 -8.93
CA GLN A 258 -9.52 22.00 -7.62
C GLN A 258 -9.29 20.47 -7.53
N LEU A 259 -8.28 19.96 -8.22
CA LEU A 259 -7.90 18.56 -8.21
C LEU A 259 -6.39 18.42 -7.93
N PRO A 260 -5.95 17.54 -7.00
CA PRO A 260 -4.52 17.32 -6.77
C PRO A 260 -3.80 16.79 -8.00
N VAL A 261 -2.53 17.18 -8.15
CA VAL A 261 -1.63 16.72 -9.22
C VAL A 261 -0.44 16.00 -8.62
N ASN A 262 -0.19 14.75 -9.04
CA ASN A 262 1.01 14.01 -8.64
C ASN A 262 2.15 14.16 -9.64
N ARG A 263 1.84 14.08 -10.95
CA ARG A 263 2.79 14.23 -12.03
C ARG A 263 2.36 15.39 -12.92
N THR A 264 3.18 16.43 -12.98
CA THR A 264 2.94 17.59 -13.83
C THR A 264 3.35 17.32 -15.28
N ALA A 265 2.80 18.07 -16.23
CA ALA A 265 3.19 18.01 -17.64
C ALA A 265 4.69 18.34 -17.85
N GLY A 266 5.24 19.21 -16.97
CA GLY A 266 6.67 19.50 -16.95
C GLY A 266 7.52 18.31 -16.53
N ALA A 267 7.13 17.60 -15.44
CA ALA A 267 7.82 16.40 -14.97
C ALA A 267 7.66 15.21 -15.93
N ALA A 268 6.61 15.21 -16.74
CA ALA A 268 6.36 14.22 -17.79
C ALA A 268 7.08 14.53 -19.12
N GLY A 269 7.61 15.75 -19.28
CA GLY A 269 8.27 16.17 -20.51
C GLY A 269 7.33 16.42 -21.69
N VAL A 270 6.01 16.60 -21.45
CA VAL A 270 4.99 16.66 -22.51
C VAL A 270 4.43 18.05 -22.78
N ARG A 271 4.94 19.11 -22.13
CA ARG A 271 4.37 20.47 -22.24
C ARG A 271 4.19 20.94 -23.67
N THR A 272 5.20 20.81 -24.50
CA THR A 272 5.20 21.25 -25.91
C THR A 272 4.30 20.35 -26.76
N LEU A 273 4.41 19.03 -26.59
CA LEU A 273 3.60 18.07 -27.33
C LEU A 273 2.09 18.20 -27.02
N ALA A 274 1.76 18.49 -25.77
CA ALA A 274 0.37 18.58 -25.34
C ALA A 274 -0.36 19.84 -25.88
N VAL A 275 0.37 20.92 -26.17
CA VAL A 275 -0.22 22.17 -26.73
C VAL A 275 0.02 22.32 -28.22
N ASP A 276 0.60 21.33 -28.88
CA ASP A 276 0.87 21.37 -30.32
C ASP A 276 -0.45 21.41 -31.09
N PRO A 277 -0.71 22.42 -31.96
CA PRO A 277 -1.90 22.45 -32.82
C PRO A 277 -2.00 21.24 -33.76
N ALA A 278 -0.88 20.60 -34.07
CA ALA A 278 -0.84 19.37 -34.86
C ALA A 278 -1.20 18.11 -34.06
N TYR A 279 -1.54 18.23 -32.76
CA TYR A 279 -1.94 17.07 -31.96
C TYR A 279 -3.03 16.25 -32.64
N ARG A 280 -2.83 14.94 -32.68
CA ARG A 280 -3.82 13.94 -33.13
C ARG A 280 -3.86 12.80 -32.13
N LEU A 281 -5.07 12.38 -31.76
CA LEU A 281 -5.29 11.09 -31.09
C LEU A 281 -5.38 10.01 -32.17
N VAL A 282 -4.43 9.10 -32.18
CA VAL A 282 -4.42 7.97 -33.11
C VAL A 282 -5.33 6.88 -32.56
N LEU A 283 -6.30 6.49 -33.33
CA LEU A 283 -7.25 5.41 -33.02
C LEU A 283 -7.03 4.25 -33.98
N ASP A 284 -6.48 3.14 -33.48
CA ASP A 284 -6.24 1.92 -34.25
C ASP A 284 -7.23 0.84 -33.84
N GLY A 285 -7.77 0.12 -34.81
CA GLY A 285 -8.66 -1.00 -34.53
C GLY A 285 -8.93 -1.85 -35.77
N PRO A 286 -9.85 -2.81 -35.67
CA PRO A 286 -10.23 -3.69 -36.82
C PRO A 286 -10.66 -2.92 -38.07
N GLY A 287 -11.25 -1.73 -37.93
CA GLY A 287 -11.65 -0.85 -39.05
C GLY A 287 -10.52 -0.03 -39.67
N GLY A 288 -9.27 -0.19 -39.17
CA GLY A 288 -8.12 0.57 -39.63
C GLY A 288 -7.69 1.66 -38.62
N THR A 289 -6.80 2.55 -39.09
CA THR A 289 -6.28 3.66 -38.32
C THR A 289 -6.97 4.97 -38.66
N THR A 290 -7.41 5.70 -37.65
CA THR A 290 -8.02 7.04 -37.80
C THR A 290 -7.26 8.01 -36.90
N GLU A 291 -6.99 9.20 -37.40
CA GLU A 291 -6.38 10.29 -36.63
C GLU A 291 -7.43 11.35 -36.33
N LEU A 292 -7.65 11.64 -35.05
CA LEU A 292 -8.64 12.60 -34.58
C LEU A 292 -7.93 13.83 -34.00
N SER A 293 -8.18 15.00 -34.57
CA SER A 293 -7.77 16.26 -33.94
C SER A 293 -8.58 16.55 -32.67
N LEU A 294 -8.15 17.53 -31.88
CA LEU A 294 -8.94 17.95 -30.71
C LEU A 294 -10.34 18.45 -31.16
N ALA A 295 -10.42 19.17 -32.30
CA ALA A 295 -11.70 19.64 -32.85
C ALA A 295 -12.61 18.48 -33.27
N ASP A 296 -12.06 17.43 -33.88
CA ASP A 296 -12.83 16.22 -34.21
C ASP A 296 -13.37 15.54 -32.97
N LEU A 297 -12.54 15.41 -31.91
CA LEU A 297 -12.97 14.86 -30.63
C LEU A 297 -14.06 15.72 -29.97
N GLU A 298 -13.97 17.03 -30.04
CA GLU A 298 -14.98 17.96 -29.49
C GLU A 298 -16.31 17.93 -30.30
N ALA A 299 -16.25 17.60 -31.60
CA ALA A 299 -17.43 17.46 -32.45
C ALA A 299 -18.20 16.14 -32.22
N LEU A 300 -17.56 15.12 -31.66
CA LEU A 300 -18.24 13.87 -31.29
C LEU A 300 -19.22 14.07 -30.11
N PRO A 301 -20.21 13.17 -29.93
CA PRO A 301 -21.13 13.23 -28.80
C PRO A 301 -20.41 13.32 -27.44
N GLN A 302 -20.61 14.41 -26.72
CA GLN A 302 -20.00 14.68 -25.44
C GLN A 302 -20.86 14.14 -24.29
N HIS A 303 -20.25 13.47 -23.32
CA HIS A 303 -20.92 12.93 -22.14
C HIS A 303 -20.27 13.47 -20.87
N THR A 304 -21.11 13.84 -19.90
CA THR A 304 -20.65 14.33 -18.59
C THR A 304 -20.93 13.29 -17.53
N VAL A 305 -19.87 12.94 -16.75
CA VAL A 305 -19.95 11.94 -15.68
C VAL A 305 -19.28 12.47 -14.40
N SER A 306 -19.82 12.08 -13.24
CA SER A 306 -19.19 12.33 -11.96
C SER A 306 -18.48 11.06 -11.49
N LEU A 307 -17.16 11.07 -11.50
CA LEU A 307 -16.33 9.94 -11.07
C LEU A 307 -15.23 10.40 -10.11
N PRO A 308 -14.97 9.63 -9.04
CA PRO A 308 -13.81 9.88 -8.21
C PRO A 308 -12.54 9.51 -8.98
N ILE A 309 -11.49 10.31 -8.80
CA ILE A 309 -10.13 9.88 -9.09
C ILE A 309 -9.46 9.53 -7.76
N THR A 310 -8.94 8.31 -7.66
CA THR A 310 -8.29 7.80 -6.45
C THR A 310 -6.86 7.42 -6.77
N CYS A 311 -5.93 8.01 -6.04
CA CYS A 311 -4.51 7.73 -6.21
C CYS A 311 -4.07 6.56 -5.32
N VAL A 312 -3.07 5.82 -5.77
CA VAL A 312 -2.38 4.77 -5.00
C VAL A 312 -1.66 5.32 -3.75
N GLU A 313 -1.46 6.63 -3.66
CA GLU A 313 -0.95 7.32 -2.48
C GLU A 313 -2.02 7.53 -1.38
N GLY A 314 -3.26 7.12 -1.63
CA GLY A 314 -4.35 7.15 -0.66
C GLY A 314 -5.25 8.38 -0.68
N TRP A 315 -4.99 9.40 -1.52
CA TRP A 315 -5.93 10.49 -1.68
C TRP A 315 -7.00 10.19 -2.74
N SER A 316 -8.16 10.78 -2.61
CA SER A 316 -9.25 10.66 -3.57
C SER A 316 -10.03 11.96 -3.66
N ALA A 317 -10.46 12.32 -4.86
CA ALA A 317 -11.28 13.51 -5.08
C ALA A 317 -12.39 13.22 -6.10
N ASP A 318 -13.60 13.73 -5.82
CA ASP A 318 -14.71 13.66 -6.75
C ASP A 318 -14.56 14.76 -7.80
N ALA A 319 -14.76 14.39 -9.06
CA ALA A 319 -14.62 15.31 -10.19
C ALA A 319 -15.68 15.05 -11.26
N VAL A 320 -16.06 16.13 -11.95
CA VAL A 320 -17.01 16.08 -13.07
C VAL A 320 -16.20 16.16 -14.36
N TRP A 321 -16.28 15.10 -15.15
CA TRP A 321 -15.53 14.93 -16.39
C TRP A 321 -16.47 14.99 -17.57
N THR A 322 -16.04 15.65 -18.65
CA THR A 322 -16.80 15.70 -19.92
C THR A 322 -15.89 15.26 -21.07
N GLY A 323 -16.39 14.41 -21.94
CA GLY A 323 -15.66 13.90 -23.10
C GLY A 323 -16.44 12.84 -23.87
N VAL A 324 -15.74 12.15 -24.75
CA VAL A 324 -16.28 11.09 -25.61
C VAL A 324 -16.24 9.76 -24.87
N ARG A 325 -17.30 8.96 -24.94
CA ARG A 325 -17.27 7.61 -24.36
C ARG A 325 -16.25 6.73 -25.09
N LEU A 326 -15.48 5.97 -24.33
CA LEU A 326 -14.48 5.09 -24.91
C LEU A 326 -15.10 4.05 -25.88
N ARG A 327 -16.27 3.51 -25.52
CA ARG A 327 -17.00 2.57 -26.38
C ARG A 327 -17.44 3.18 -27.73
N ASP A 328 -17.72 4.50 -27.78
CA ASP A 328 -18.11 5.17 -29.00
C ASP A 328 -16.89 5.34 -29.93
N LEU A 329 -15.71 5.60 -29.36
CA LEU A 329 -14.43 5.55 -30.10
C LEU A 329 -14.10 4.13 -30.57
N MET A 330 -14.38 3.10 -29.76
CA MET A 330 -14.20 1.70 -30.17
C MET A 330 -15.09 1.35 -31.35
N ALA A 331 -16.34 1.82 -31.38
CA ALA A 331 -17.24 1.64 -32.52
C ALA A 331 -16.68 2.30 -33.79
N LEU A 332 -16.13 3.53 -33.69
CA LEU A 332 -15.43 4.18 -34.82
C LEU A 332 -14.22 3.38 -35.31
N ALA A 333 -13.57 2.63 -34.43
CA ALA A 333 -12.45 1.74 -34.74
C ALA A 333 -12.91 0.36 -35.27
N GLY A 334 -14.22 0.14 -35.48
CA GLY A 334 -14.78 -1.13 -35.97
C GLY A 334 -14.92 -2.23 -34.93
N ALA A 335 -14.94 -1.89 -33.61
CA ALA A 335 -15.02 -2.84 -32.51
C ALA A 335 -16.25 -2.58 -31.62
N GLU A 336 -17.44 -2.85 -32.17
CA GLU A 336 -18.72 -2.69 -31.45
C GLU A 336 -19.00 -3.83 -30.46
N ALA A 337 -18.49 -5.03 -30.74
CA ALA A 337 -18.76 -6.23 -29.96
C ALA A 337 -18.05 -6.18 -28.58
N ARG A 338 -18.67 -6.83 -27.59
CA ARG A 338 -18.03 -7.09 -26.30
C ARG A 338 -16.91 -8.13 -26.49
N GLY A 339 -15.74 -7.90 -25.96
CA GLY A 339 -14.59 -8.79 -26.10
C GLY A 339 -13.34 -8.10 -26.62
N PHE A 340 -13.43 -6.78 -26.81
CA PHE A 340 -12.28 -5.96 -27.13
C PHE A 340 -11.78 -5.22 -25.88
N GLU A 341 -10.47 -5.12 -25.76
CA GLU A 341 -9.77 -4.27 -24.81
C GLU A 341 -9.15 -3.07 -25.52
N VAL A 342 -8.79 -2.04 -24.79
CA VAL A 342 -8.15 -0.85 -25.35
C VAL A 342 -6.78 -0.65 -24.69
N PHE A 343 -5.73 -0.66 -25.48
CA PHE A 343 -4.39 -0.25 -25.05
C PHE A 343 -4.25 1.25 -25.28
N ALA A 344 -4.14 2.01 -24.19
CA ALA A 344 -4.04 3.46 -24.19
C ALA A 344 -2.61 3.90 -23.94
N GLU A 345 -2.07 4.78 -24.78
CA GLU A 345 -0.71 5.30 -24.70
C GLU A 345 -0.71 6.82 -24.54
N SER A 346 0.23 7.31 -23.77
CA SER A 346 0.47 8.73 -23.50
C SER A 346 1.46 9.34 -24.48
N LEU A 347 1.46 10.67 -24.60
CA LEU A 347 2.55 11.44 -25.20
C LEU A 347 3.87 11.31 -24.42
N GLU A 348 3.84 10.78 -23.18
CA GLU A 348 5.06 10.51 -22.40
C GLU A 348 5.94 9.47 -23.09
N THR A 349 7.21 9.79 -23.29
CA THR A 349 8.20 8.86 -23.89
C THR A 349 8.83 7.92 -22.86
N ALA A 350 8.76 8.27 -21.56
CA ALA A 350 9.32 7.49 -20.45
C ALA A 350 8.36 7.48 -19.25
N GLY A 351 8.49 6.47 -18.42
CA GLY A 351 7.69 6.33 -17.21
C GLY A 351 6.87 5.05 -17.19
N LEU A 352 6.65 4.53 -15.99
CA LEU A 352 6.02 3.23 -15.76
C LEU A 352 4.53 3.21 -16.19
N TYR A 353 3.84 4.35 -16.05
CA TYR A 353 2.40 4.49 -16.28
C TYR A 353 2.07 5.28 -17.57
N ARG A 354 3.03 5.32 -18.54
CA ARG A 354 2.80 5.95 -19.85
C ARG A 354 1.76 5.22 -20.70
N SER A 355 1.45 3.98 -20.36
CA SER A 355 0.44 3.18 -21.05
C SER A 355 -0.36 2.34 -20.08
N THR A 356 -1.58 1.98 -20.46
CA THR A 356 -2.44 1.09 -19.70
C THR A 356 -3.36 0.29 -20.61
N THR A 357 -3.68 -0.94 -20.23
CA THR A 357 -4.75 -1.71 -20.87
C THR A 357 -6.07 -1.48 -20.12
N VAL A 358 -7.12 -1.15 -20.85
CA VAL A 358 -8.49 -1.05 -20.38
C VAL A 358 -9.20 -2.33 -20.77
N ASP A 359 -9.48 -3.17 -19.79
CA ASP A 359 -10.18 -4.44 -19.99
C ASP A 359 -11.60 -4.23 -20.53
N PRO A 360 -12.24 -5.27 -21.13
CA PRO A 360 -13.55 -5.12 -21.77
C PRO A 360 -14.64 -4.57 -20.84
N ALA A 361 -14.64 -4.93 -19.56
CA ALA A 361 -15.66 -4.49 -18.62
C ALA A 361 -15.59 -2.96 -18.37
N HIS A 362 -14.38 -2.41 -18.31
CA HIS A 362 -14.17 -0.97 -18.20
C HIS A 362 -14.31 -0.26 -19.56
N ALA A 363 -13.83 -0.85 -20.65
CA ALA A 363 -13.87 -0.23 -21.97
C ALA A 363 -15.31 0.02 -22.47
N HIS A 364 -16.22 -0.93 -22.20
CA HIS A 364 -17.63 -0.80 -22.55
C HIS A 364 -18.50 -0.10 -21.49
N ASP A 365 -17.95 0.22 -20.30
CA ASP A 365 -18.74 0.92 -19.28
C ASP A 365 -19.12 2.32 -19.78
N PRO A 366 -20.41 2.71 -19.70
CA PRO A 366 -20.87 4.02 -20.20
C PRO A 366 -20.28 5.22 -19.47
N LEU A 367 -19.61 5.02 -18.33
CA LEU A 367 -18.91 6.08 -17.59
C LEU A 367 -17.43 6.20 -17.98
N THR A 368 -16.89 5.29 -18.80
CA THR A 368 -15.51 5.40 -19.26
C THR A 368 -15.41 6.40 -20.39
N LEU A 369 -14.61 7.44 -20.20
CA LEU A 369 -14.45 8.56 -21.13
C LEU A 369 -12.99 8.75 -21.57
N VAL A 370 -12.81 9.18 -22.80
CA VAL A 370 -11.72 10.05 -23.21
C VAL A 370 -12.15 11.47 -22.86
N ALA A 371 -11.75 11.94 -21.68
CA ALA A 371 -12.15 13.23 -21.13
C ALA A 371 -11.34 14.36 -21.79
N LEU A 372 -12.04 15.43 -22.17
CA LEU A 372 -11.51 16.67 -22.76
C LEU A 372 -11.66 17.84 -21.78
N ARG A 373 -12.62 17.76 -20.85
CA ARG A 373 -12.96 18.82 -19.91
C ARG A 373 -13.05 18.29 -18.49
N LEU A 374 -12.67 19.14 -17.54
CA LEU A 374 -12.82 18.94 -16.11
C LEU A 374 -13.61 20.12 -15.52
N ARG A 375 -14.74 19.83 -14.85
CA ARG A 375 -15.63 20.86 -14.27
C ARG A 375 -16.12 21.89 -15.30
N GLY A 376 -16.36 21.47 -16.54
CA GLY A 376 -16.85 22.30 -17.63
C GLY A 376 -15.78 23.06 -18.43
N GLU A 377 -14.55 23.15 -17.92
CA GLU A 377 -13.43 23.81 -18.59
C GLU A 377 -12.52 22.80 -19.30
N PRO A 378 -11.80 23.19 -20.38
CA PRO A 378 -10.76 22.37 -20.97
C PRO A 378 -9.80 21.86 -19.88
N LEU A 379 -9.28 20.64 -20.04
CA LEU A 379 -8.33 20.08 -19.08
C LEU A 379 -7.12 21.00 -18.88
N HIS A 380 -6.72 21.21 -17.63
CA HIS A 380 -5.43 21.81 -17.34
C HIS A 380 -4.30 20.87 -17.84
N LEU A 381 -3.16 21.42 -18.27
CA LEU A 381 -2.02 20.65 -18.75
C LEU A 381 -1.63 19.53 -17.78
N ASP A 382 -1.57 19.81 -16.50
CA ASP A 382 -1.19 18.83 -15.47
C ASP A 382 -2.28 17.78 -15.21
N HIS A 383 -3.49 18.01 -15.69
CA HIS A 383 -4.58 17.04 -15.64
C HIS A 383 -4.72 16.20 -16.91
N GLY A 384 -3.86 16.41 -17.91
CA GLY A 384 -3.80 15.57 -19.09
C GLY A 384 -4.37 16.19 -20.36
N TYR A 385 -4.39 17.55 -20.48
CA TYR A 385 -4.71 18.21 -21.73
C TYR A 385 -3.80 17.67 -22.85
N PRO A 386 -4.28 17.43 -24.10
CA PRO A 386 -5.63 17.73 -24.57
C PRO A 386 -6.67 16.66 -24.24
N ALA A 387 -6.28 15.42 -23.96
CA ALA A 387 -7.19 14.32 -23.71
C ALA A 387 -6.62 13.34 -22.66
N ARG A 388 -7.49 12.81 -21.79
CA ARG A 388 -7.12 11.78 -20.83
C ARG A 388 -8.17 10.68 -20.69
N LEU A 389 -7.72 9.49 -20.30
CA LEU A 389 -8.61 8.40 -19.93
C LEU A 389 -9.17 8.62 -18.52
N ILE A 390 -10.48 8.43 -18.36
CA ILE A 390 -11.19 8.34 -17.08
C ILE A 390 -12.09 7.12 -17.12
N ALA A 391 -11.97 6.27 -16.11
CA ALA A 391 -12.80 5.07 -15.99
C ALA A 391 -13.24 4.85 -14.53
N PRO A 392 -14.45 4.29 -14.30
CA PRO A 392 -14.94 4.02 -12.95
C PRO A 392 -14.06 2.98 -12.25
N ASN A 393 -13.94 3.09 -10.94
CA ASN A 393 -13.29 2.10 -10.07
C ASN A 393 -11.84 1.72 -10.46
N ARG A 394 -11.10 2.61 -11.09
CA ARG A 394 -9.69 2.40 -11.47
C ARG A 394 -8.74 3.32 -10.71
N PRO A 395 -7.52 2.84 -10.34
CA PRO A 395 -6.46 3.69 -9.82
C PRO A 395 -6.15 4.86 -10.76
N GLY A 396 -5.83 6.02 -10.20
CA GLY A 396 -5.47 7.21 -10.97
C GLY A 396 -4.25 6.98 -11.90
N VAL A 397 -3.33 6.12 -11.50
CA VAL A 397 -2.14 5.74 -12.31
C VAL A 397 -2.50 4.95 -13.57
N LEU A 398 -3.66 4.27 -13.59
CA LEU A 398 -4.18 3.54 -14.75
C LEU A 398 -5.16 4.38 -15.59
N GLN A 399 -5.30 5.67 -15.27
CA GLN A 399 -6.12 6.63 -16.03
C GLN A 399 -5.17 7.55 -16.81
N THR A 400 -4.66 7.04 -17.95
CA THR A 400 -3.61 7.65 -18.77
C THR A 400 -3.91 9.11 -19.10
N LYS A 401 -2.97 10.01 -18.81
CA LYS A 401 -2.98 11.42 -19.17
C LYS A 401 -2.28 11.63 -20.51
N TRP A 402 -2.57 12.77 -21.15
CA TRP A 402 -1.94 13.18 -22.41
C TRP A 402 -2.00 12.05 -23.46
N LEU A 403 -3.22 11.58 -23.74
CA LEU A 403 -3.42 10.46 -24.67
C LEU A 403 -2.83 10.76 -26.04
N ALA A 404 -2.05 9.82 -26.58
CA ALA A 404 -1.50 9.86 -27.92
C ALA A 404 -2.15 8.82 -28.84
N ARG A 405 -2.42 7.61 -28.33
CA ARG A 405 -2.91 6.49 -29.10
C ARG A 405 -3.86 5.62 -28.29
N LEU A 406 -4.88 5.10 -28.96
CA LEU A 406 -5.77 4.06 -28.47
C LEU A 406 -5.74 2.91 -29.48
N THR A 407 -5.26 1.74 -29.07
CA THR A 407 -5.27 0.53 -29.89
C THR A 407 -6.35 -0.42 -29.39
N VAL A 408 -7.37 -0.62 -30.19
CA VAL A 408 -8.51 -1.52 -29.92
C VAL A 408 -8.19 -2.89 -30.47
N ARG A 409 -8.15 -3.90 -29.60
CA ARG A 409 -7.78 -5.27 -29.98
C ARG A 409 -8.63 -6.29 -29.23
N PRO A 410 -8.80 -7.53 -29.78
CA PRO A 410 -9.46 -8.60 -29.03
C PRO A 410 -8.78 -8.81 -27.68
N ALA A 411 -9.57 -8.98 -26.63
CA ALA A 411 -9.04 -9.38 -25.33
C ALA A 411 -8.53 -10.84 -25.38
N PRO A 412 -7.47 -11.18 -24.63
CA PRO A 412 -6.86 -12.51 -24.61
C PRO A 412 -7.78 -13.61 -24.10
#